data_df99cd778fb0cd89d38dfd672c988596
#
_entry.id   df99cd778fb0cd89d38dfd672c988596
#
_cell.length_a   1.000
_cell.length_b   1.000
_cell.length_c   1.000
_cell.angle_alpha   90.00
_cell.angle_beta   90.00
_cell.angle_gamma   90.00
#
_symmetry.space_group_name_H-M   'P 1'
#
loop_
_entity.id
_entity.type
_entity.pdbx_description
1 polymer ?
#
loop_
_entity_poly.entity_id
_entity_poly.type
_entity_poly.pdbx_seq_one_letter_code
_entity_poly.pdbx_strand_id
1 'polypeptide(L)'
;MKDLLYLKDEQLKGFIEKIFVTYRESFSDPKKILKKYQLGTAHHKSLHLISFYEGITISQLLKKLNVTKQSLNRVLNDLKRLDFLEFKKDRKDTRVRHIYLSSKGNKIYNEIF
;
A
#
# COMPACT_ATOMS: atom_id res chain seq x y z
N MET A 1 19.31 -14.63 -3.68
CA MET A 1 20.43 -14.52 -2.75
C MET A 1 21.80 -14.74 -3.38
N LYS A 2 21.91 -15.71 -4.31
CA LYS A 2 23.17 -15.91 -5.01
C LYS A 2 23.65 -14.67 -5.73
N ASP A 3 22.75 -13.90 -6.33
CA ASP A 3 23.10 -12.67 -7.05
C ASP A 3 23.71 -11.61 -6.15
N LEU A 4 23.28 -11.56 -4.89
CA LEU A 4 23.84 -10.63 -3.91
C LEU A 4 25.24 -11.04 -3.45
N LEU A 5 25.60 -12.33 -3.56
CA LEU A 5 26.91 -12.81 -3.19
C LEU A 5 28.00 -12.39 -4.18
N TYR A 6 27.60 -12.00 -5.40
CA TYR A 6 28.57 -11.53 -6.41
C TYR A 6 28.85 -10.04 -6.28
N LEU A 7 28.09 -9.32 -5.47
CA LEU A 7 28.33 -7.90 -5.23
C LEU A 7 29.41 -7.74 -4.17
N LYS A 8 30.37 -6.87 -4.43
CA LYS A 8 31.33 -6.46 -3.41
C LYS A 8 30.60 -5.68 -2.33
N ASP A 9 31.12 -5.72 -1.10
CA ASP A 9 30.52 -5.02 0.04
C ASP A 9 30.22 -3.55 -0.27
N GLU A 10 31.13 -2.86 -0.95
CA GLU A 10 30.97 -1.47 -1.33
C GLU A 10 29.83 -1.28 -2.32
N GLN A 11 29.69 -2.21 -3.28
CA GLN A 11 28.59 -2.16 -4.25
C GLN A 11 27.24 -2.42 -3.60
N LEU A 12 27.20 -3.34 -2.65
CA LEU A 12 25.99 -3.64 -1.90
C LEU A 12 25.57 -2.45 -1.03
N LYS A 13 26.52 -1.82 -0.34
CA LYS A 13 26.26 -0.61 0.45
C LYS A 13 25.75 0.54 -0.43
N GLY A 14 26.34 0.73 -1.59
CA GLY A 14 25.90 1.75 -2.55
C GLY A 14 24.49 1.49 -3.07
N PHE A 15 24.16 0.23 -3.31
CA PHE A 15 22.82 -0.17 -3.73
C PHE A 15 21.77 0.11 -2.63
N ILE A 16 22.09 -0.25 -1.39
CA ILE A 16 21.23 0.01 -0.24
C ILE A 16 21.02 1.52 -0.05
N GLU A 17 22.09 2.31 -0.18
CA GLU A 17 22.00 3.77 -0.08
C GLU A 17 21.07 4.35 -1.13
N LYS A 18 21.17 3.87 -2.38
CA LYS A 18 20.28 4.31 -3.46
C LYS A 18 18.83 3.98 -3.16
N ILE A 19 18.56 2.83 -2.57
CA ILE A 19 17.21 2.46 -2.15
C ILE A 19 16.68 3.45 -1.10
N PHE A 20 17.48 3.79 -0.10
CA PHE A 20 17.08 4.75 0.93
C PHE A 20 16.85 6.14 0.36
N VAL A 21 17.72 6.61 -0.52
CA VAL A 21 17.58 7.93 -1.16
C VAL A 21 16.32 7.96 -2.01
N THR A 22 16.10 6.96 -2.84
CA THR A 22 14.92 6.85 -3.69
C THR A 22 13.65 6.82 -2.86
N TYR A 23 13.63 6.04 -1.78
CA TYR A 23 12.51 5.97 -0.88
C TYR A 23 12.19 7.33 -0.26
N ARG A 24 13.21 7.99 0.28
CA ARG A 24 13.08 9.32 0.90
C ARG A 24 12.55 10.36 -0.07
N GLU A 25 13.09 10.41 -1.30
CA GLU A 25 12.67 11.36 -2.32
C GLU A 25 11.27 11.06 -2.84
N SER A 26 10.95 9.78 -3.02
CA SER A 26 9.63 9.35 -3.50
C SER A 26 8.51 9.65 -2.51
N PHE A 27 8.82 9.68 -1.21
CA PHE A 27 7.82 9.87 -0.15
C PHE A 27 7.83 11.26 0.49
N SER A 28 8.62 12.20 -0.03
CA SER A 28 8.58 13.58 0.45
C SER A 28 7.32 14.31 0.00
N ASP A 29 6.98 14.24 -1.29
CA ASP A 29 5.76 14.84 -1.84
C ASP A 29 4.48 14.08 -1.47
N PRO A 30 4.49 12.72 -1.46
CA PRO A 30 3.34 11.96 -1.01
C PRO A 30 2.85 12.32 0.38
N LYS A 31 3.74 12.67 1.30
CA LYS A 31 3.36 13.07 2.66
C LYS A 31 2.45 14.29 2.68
N LYS A 32 2.66 15.24 1.78
CA LYS A 32 1.82 16.44 1.67
C LYS A 32 0.40 16.07 1.22
N ILE A 33 0.29 15.20 0.22
CA ILE A 33 -1.00 14.74 -0.30
C ILE A 33 -1.74 13.93 0.76
N LEU A 34 -1.04 13.01 1.42
CA LEU A 34 -1.61 12.21 2.51
C LEU A 34 -2.13 13.10 3.64
N LYS A 35 -1.37 14.10 4.05
CA LYS A 35 -1.73 15.03 5.10
C LYS A 35 -2.99 15.82 4.74
N LYS A 36 -3.14 16.21 3.47
CA LYS A 36 -4.33 16.91 2.97
C LYS A 36 -5.61 16.13 3.26
N TYR A 37 -5.57 14.80 3.15
CA TYR A 37 -6.69 13.92 3.41
C TYR A 37 -6.68 13.34 4.82
N GLN A 38 -5.78 13.80 5.68
CA GLN A 38 -5.58 13.29 7.05
C GLN A 38 -5.24 11.80 7.06
N LEU A 39 -4.46 11.36 6.09
CA LEU A 39 -4.01 9.99 5.95
C LEU A 39 -2.55 9.85 6.39
N GLY A 40 -2.17 8.65 6.78
CA GLY A 40 -0.81 8.32 7.21
C GLY A 40 -0.15 7.25 6.35
N THR A 41 0.98 6.76 6.84
CA THR A 41 1.78 5.74 6.15
C THR A 41 1.00 4.43 5.97
N ALA A 42 0.21 4.02 6.98
CA ALA A 42 -0.58 2.80 6.91
C ALA A 42 -1.63 2.86 5.80
N HIS A 43 -2.24 4.02 5.59
CA HIS A 43 -3.18 4.25 4.51
C HIS A 43 -2.49 4.14 3.15
N HIS A 44 -1.30 4.74 3.02
CA HIS A 44 -0.51 4.69 1.78
C HIS A 44 -0.11 3.25 1.43
N LYS A 45 0.39 2.50 2.41
CA LYS A 45 0.75 1.09 2.21
C LYS A 45 -0.45 0.25 1.78
N SER A 46 -1.61 0.50 2.38
CA SER A 46 -2.85 -0.20 2.04
C SER A 46 -3.28 0.11 0.61
N LEU A 47 -3.27 1.38 0.21
CA LEU A 47 -3.58 1.78 -1.17
C LEU A 47 -2.64 1.11 -2.16
N HIS A 48 -1.35 1.07 -1.85
CA HIS A 48 -0.36 0.43 -2.70
C HIS A 48 -0.63 -1.06 -2.88
N LEU A 49 -0.89 -1.78 -1.79
CA LEU A 49 -1.14 -3.22 -1.85
C LEU A 49 -2.45 -3.54 -2.57
N ILE A 50 -3.48 -2.74 -2.35
CA ILE A 50 -4.77 -2.90 -3.02
C ILE A 50 -4.62 -2.64 -4.54
N SER A 51 -3.82 -1.66 -4.91
CA SER A 51 -3.53 -1.38 -6.31
C SER A 51 -2.70 -2.48 -6.95
N PHE A 52 -1.68 -2.96 -6.26
CA PHE A 52 -0.74 -3.97 -6.79
C PHE A 52 -1.36 -5.36 -6.88
N TYR A 53 -2.11 -5.76 -5.86
CA TYR A 53 -2.78 -7.06 -5.81
C TYR A 53 -4.26 -6.91 -6.10
N GLU A 54 -4.60 -6.76 -7.36
CA GLU A 54 -5.99 -6.57 -7.79
C GLU A 54 -6.89 -7.70 -7.29
N GLY A 55 -7.96 -7.32 -6.58
CA GLY A 55 -8.87 -8.29 -6.00
C GLY A 55 -8.40 -8.90 -4.67
N ILE A 56 -7.46 -8.26 -4.00
CA ILE A 56 -6.97 -8.73 -2.69
C ILE A 56 -8.11 -8.79 -1.68
N THR A 57 -8.13 -9.84 -0.85
CA THR A 57 -9.10 -9.95 0.24
C THR A 57 -8.61 -9.23 1.50
N ILE A 58 -9.53 -8.95 2.42
CA ILE A 58 -9.18 -8.35 3.71
C ILE A 58 -8.17 -9.23 4.46
N SER A 59 -8.38 -10.54 4.44
CA SER A 59 -7.49 -11.51 5.09
C SER A 59 -6.08 -11.47 4.51
N GLN A 60 -5.96 -11.42 3.18
CA GLN A 60 -4.67 -11.32 2.49
C GLN A 60 -3.97 -9.98 2.80
N LEU A 61 -4.74 -8.90 2.81
CA LEU A 61 -4.21 -7.57 3.12
C LEU A 61 -3.68 -7.52 4.55
N LEU A 62 -4.42 -8.10 5.49
CA LEU A 62 -4.01 -8.18 6.89
C LEU A 62 -2.67 -8.90 7.05
N LYS A 63 -2.51 -10.02 6.35
CA LYS A 63 -1.24 -10.77 6.38
C LYS A 63 -0.08 -9.95 5.84
N LYS A 64 -0.29 -9.27 4.72
CA LYS A 64 0.79 -8.51 4.06
C LYS A 64 1.21 -7.28 4.84
N LEU A 65 0.27 -6.63 5.51
CA LEU A 65 0.56 -5.44 6.32
C LEU A 65 1.15 -5.79 7.68
N ASN A 66 0.88 -7.01 8.18
CA ASN A 66 1.33 -7.47 9.50
C ASN A 66 0.93 -6.49 10.62
N VAL A 67 -0.32 -6.08 10.60
CA VAL A 67 -0.93 -5.19 11.60
C VAL A 67 -2.10 -5.89 12.28
N THR A 68 -2.64 -5.28 13.33
CA THR A 68 -3.83 -5.82 13.98
C THR A 68 -5.06 -5.63 13.11
N LYS A 69 -6.05 -6.51 13.30
CA LYS A 69 -7.33 -6.41 12.61
C LYS A 69 -8.02 -5.07 12.89
N GLN A 70 -7.91 -4.58 14.11
CA GLN A 70 -8.48 -3.29 14.50
C GLN A 70 -7.83 -2.14 13.75
N SER A 71 -6.49 -2.15 13.64
CA SER A 71 -5.77 -1.12 12.91
C SER A 71 -6.14 -1.11 11.43
N LEU A 72 -6.24 -2.30 10.83
CA LEU A 72 -6.63 -2.40 9.43
C LEU A 72 -8.06 -1.92 9.20
N ASN A 73 -8.99 -2.30 10.09
CA ASN A 73 -10.39 -1.85 9.99
C ASN A 73 -10.49 -0.32 10.03
N ARG A 74 -9.69 0.32 10.89
CA ARG A 74 -9.65 1.79 10.99
C ARG A 74 -9.17 2.40 9.67
N VAL A 75 -8.10 1.86 9.11
CA VAL A 75 -7.54 2.33 7.84
C VAL A 75 -8.55 2.16 6.71
N LEU A 76 -9.15 0.98 6.60
CA LEU A 76 -10.15 0.70 5.55
C LEU A 76 -11.39 1.59 5.69
N ASN A 77 -11.84 1.84 6.92
CA ASN A 77 -12.97 2.74 7.16
C ASN A 77 -12.66 4.17 6.73
N ASP A 78 -11.44 4.65 7.00
CA ASP A 78 -11.01 5.98 6.57
C ASP A 78 -11.01 6.09 5.05
N LEU A 79 -10.44 5.09 4.36
CA LEU A 79 -10.38 5.06 2.90
C LEU A 79 -11.76 4.91 2.27
N LYS A 80 -12.62 4.12 2.90
CA LYS A 80 -14.01 3.94 2.46
C LYS A 80 -14.80 5.25 2.59
N ARG A 81 -14.62 5.96 3.69
CA ARG A 81 -15.28 7.25 3.93
C ARG A 81 -14.91 8.28 2.87
N LEU A 82 -13.67 8.23 2.39
CA LEU A 82 -13.18 9.10 1.33
C LEU A 82 -13.56 8.61 -0.08
N ASP A 83 -14.27 7.49 -0.16
CA ASP A 83 -14.70 6.88 -1.42
C ASP A 83 -13.54 6.43 -2.31
N PHE A 84 -12.47 5.95 -1.69
CA PHE A 84 -11.28 5.47 -2.40
C PHE A 84 -11.32 3.97 -2.71
N LEU A 85 -12.24 3.23 -2.10
CA LEU A 85 -12.31 1.77 -2.21
C LEU A 85 -13.65 1.30 -2.77
N GLU A 86 -13.59 0.16 -3.47
CA GLU A 86 -14.75 -0.62 -3.88
C GLU A 86 -14.62 -2.03 -3.33
N PHE A 87 -15.72 -2.60 -2.91
CA PHE A 87 -15.77 -3.96 -2.36
C PHE A 87 -16.67 -4.82 -3.23
N LYS A 88 -16.19 -6.01 -3.58
CA LYS A 88 -16.98 -6.99 -4.35
C LYS A 88 -17.02 -8.32 -3.60
N LYS A 89 -18.19 -8.92 -3.49
CA LYS A 89 -18.34 -10.23 -2.88
C LYS A 89 -17.73 -11.31 -3.77
N ASP A 90 -17.10 -12.30 -3.13
CA ASP A 90 -16.61 -13.47 -3.85
C ASP A 90 -17.79 -14.28 -4.41
N ARG A 91 -17.60 -14.84 -5.61
CA ARG A 91 -18.67 -15.60 -6.28
C ARG A 91 -19.03 -16.90 -5.55
N LYS A 92 -18.04 -17.53 -4.92
CA LYS A 92 -18.21 -18.83 -4.24
C LYS A 92 -18.52 -18.71 -2.76
N ASP A 93 -17.92 -17.73 -2.09
CA ASP A 93 -18.11 -17.50 -0.66
C ASP A 93 -18.48 -16.04 -0.43
N THR A 94 -19.77 -15.78 -0.20
CA THR A 94 -20.30 -14.44 -0.01
C THR A 94 -19.80 -13.73 1.26
N ARG A 95 -19.14 -14.49 2.16
CA ARG A 95 -18.51 -13.89 3.36
C ARG A 95 -17.17 -13.25 3.05
N VAL A 96 -16.56 -13.61 1.91
CA VAL A 96 -15.29 -13.07 1.45
C VAL A 96 -15.53 -11.86 0.58
N ARG A 97 -14.81 -10.78 0.84
CA ARG A 97 -14.88 -9.56 0.05
C ARG A 97 -13.53 -9.27 -0.58
N HIS A 98 -13.55 -8.92 -1.84
CA HIS A 98 -12.40 -8.45 -2.59
C HIS A 98 -12.39 -6.93 -2.60
N ILE A 99 -11.20 -6.36 -2.44
CA ILE A 99 -11.03 -4.92 -2.35
C ILE A 99 -10.38 -4.41 -3.63
N TYR A 100 -10.91 -3.31 -4.14
CA TYR A 100 -10.39 -2.61 -5.32
C TYR A 100 -10.31 -1.13 -5.03
N LEU A 101 -9.42 -0.42 -5.72
CA LEU A 101 -9.46 1.03 -5.70
C LEU A 101 -10.61 1.49 -6.59
N SER A 102 -11.38 2.47 -6.10
CA SER A 102 -12.35 3.19 -6.94
C SER A 102 -11.62 4.04 -7.96
N SER A 103 -12.34 4.63 -8.92
CA SER A 103 -11.76 5.60 -9.85
C SER A 103 -11.09 6.74 -9.11
N LYS A 104 -11.72 7.23 -8.04
CA LYS A 104 -11.18 8.28 -7.18
C LYS A 104 -9.93 7.80 -6.43
N GLY A 105 -9.96 6.56 -5.93
CA GLY A 105 -8.82 5.94 -5.25
C GLY A 105 -7.63 5.77 -6.18
N ASN A 106 -7.85 5.34 -7.42
CA ASN A 106 -6.79 5.22 -8.42
C ASN A 106 -6.17 6.58 -8.72
N LYS A 107 -6.98 7.61 -8.84
CA LYS A 107 -6.50 8.97 -9.11
C LYS A 107 -5.60 9.47 -7.99
N ILE A 108 -6.04 9.33 -6.74
CA ILE A 108 -5.24 9.78 -5.59
C ILE A 108 -3.96 8.93 -5.44
N TYR A 109 -4.04 7.63 -5.68
CA TYR A 109 -2.88 6.76 -5.62
C TYR A 109 -1.83 7.18 -6.66
N ASN A 110 -2.24 7.49 -7.88
CA ASN A 110 -1.34 7.95 -8.93
C ASN A 110 -0.69 9.30 -8.59
N GLU A 111 -1.39 10.18 -7.89
CA GLU A 111 -0.81 11.43 -7.40
C GLU A 111 0.24 11.20 -6.32
N ILE A 112 0.02 10.21 -5.45
CA ILE A 112 0.95 9.84 -4.38
C ILE A 112 2.16 9.08 -4.94
N PHE A 113 1.92 8.22 -5.90
CA PHE A 113 2.96 7.38 -6.48
C PHE A 113 3.84 8.17 -7.44
#